data_d42e29c52ce2e814c021bd8fdcf64df1
#
_entry.id   d42e29c52ce2e814c021bd8fdcf64df1
#
_cell.length_a   1.000
_cell.length_b   1.000
_cell.length_c   1.000
_cell.angle_alpha   90.00
_cell.angle_beta   90.00
_cell.angle_gamma   90.00
#
_symmetry.space_group_name_H-M   'P 1'
#
loop_
_entity.id
_entity.type
_entity.pdbx_description
1 polymer ?
#
loop_
_entity_poly.entity_id
_entity_poly.type
_entity_poly.pdbx_seq_one_letter_code
_entity_poly.pdbx_strand_id
1 'polypeptide(L)'
;KIKKLAKQNKWKLQEYSMSKLKQMGAGAFFAVGQGSDPQDAAIVNLRYEPKRAKQSIALIGKGICFDTGGHNLKPAKYMNGMHEDMNGSAVVLGILQAATLANLPIKLDCWLAIAQNHIGPKAYKQNDVVQALNGMTIEIVHTDAEGRMVLADTLTMASTKKPKAIIDFATLTGCMHVAMGDRYSGVLSNHSALGCMAVGAGSDIGERVTAFPSDEDYEEDLKSQIADIKQCTLEGGPDHIHATRFLGRFVENKVPWLH
;
A
#
# COMPACT_ATOMS: atom_id res chain seq x y z
N LYS A 1 -10.85 14.50 -9.33
CA LYS A 1 -9.87 14.29 -10.43
C LYS A 1 -9.96 12.86 -10.96
N ILE A 2 -9.90 11.81 -10.13
CA ILE A 2 -9.95 10.38 -10.52
C ILE A 2 -11.21 10.05 -11.34
N LYS A 3 -12.42 10.43 -10.86
CA LYS A 3 -13.69 10.20 -11.57
C LYS A 3 -13.69 10.80 -12.99
N LYS A 4 -13.07 11.98 -13.17
CA LYS A 4 -12.92 12.62 -14.48
C LYS A 4 -12.02 11.81 -15.40
N LEU A 5 -10.86 11.37 -14.91
CA LEU A 5 -9.92 10.53 -15.67
C LEU A 5 -10.54 9.18 -16.05
N ALA A 6 -11.25 8.53 -15.12
CA ALA A 6 -11.94 7.28 -15.39
C ALA A 6 -12.96 7.41 -16.52
N LYS A 7 -13.75 8.49 -16.51
CA LYS A 7 -14.72 8.78 -17.59
C LYS A 7 -14.01 9.03 -18.94
N GLN A 8 -12.96 9.85 -18.95
CA GLN A 8 -12.21 10.18 -20.15
C GLN A 8 -11.56 8.95 -20.81
N ASN A 9 -11.01 8.05 -19.99
CA ASN A 9 -10.31 6.86 -20.45
C ASN A 9 -11.19 5.61 -20.52
N LYS A 10 -12.49 5.73 -20.22
CA LYS A 10 -13.46 4.62 -20.19
C LYS A 10 -13.07 3.49 -19.23
N TRP A 11 -12.37 3.81 -18.15
CA TRP A 11 -12.09 2.83 -17.10
C TRP A 11 -13.33 2.53 -16.28
N LYS A 12 -13.49 1.28 -15.88
CA LYS A 12 -14.49 0.93 -14.86
C LYS A 12 -14.01 1.44 -13.51
N LEU A 13 -14.82 2.22 -12.83
CA LEU A 13 -14.52 2.77 -11.51
C LEU A 13 -15.44 2.16 -10.46
N GLN A 14 -14.84 1.71 -9.37
CA GLN A 14 -15.56 1.28 -8.16
C GLN A 14 -14.94 1.98 -6.96
N GLU A 15 -15.76 2.63 -6.16
CA GLU A 15 -15.38 3.32 -4.93
C GLU A 15 -15.92 2.55 -3.72
N TYR A 16 -15.05 2.26 -2.79
CA TYR A 16 -15.39 1.65 -1.51
C TYR A 16 -15.27 2.74 -0.44
N SER A 17 -16.41 3.33 -0.07
CA SER A 17 -16.46 4.36 0.98
C SER A 17 -16.15 3.79 2.35
N MET A 18 -15.87 4.66 3.33
CA MET A 18 -15.61 4.27 4.72
C MET A 18 -16.75 3.41 5.30
N SER A 19 -18.01 3.76 5.04
CA SER A 19 -19.16 2.95 5.48
C SER A 19 -19.16 1.56 4.86
N LYS A 20 -18.82 1.44 3.57
CA LYS A 20 -18.73 0.15 2.89
C LYS A 20 -17.57 -0.68 3.40
N LEU A 21 -16.40 -0.08 3.60
CA LEU A 21 -15.21 -0.75 4.14
C LEU A 21 -15.47 -1.28 5.56
N LYS A 22 -16.14 -0.49 6.40
CA LYS A 22 -16.58 -0.94 7.73
C LYS A 22 -17.50 -2.16 7.66
N GLN A 23 -18.50 -2.15 6.77
CA GLN A 23 -19.42 -3.29 6.57
C GLN A 23 -18.70 -4.55 6.08
N MET A 24 -17.62 -4.39 5.30
CA MET A 24 -16.81 -5.49 4.80
C MET A 24 -15.84 -6.04 5.85
N GLY A 25 -15.60 -5.35 6.95
CA GLY A 25 -14.62 -5.72 7.95
C GLY A 25 -13.18 -5.28 7.59
N ALA A 26 -13.02 -4.30 6.69
CA ALA A 26 -11.71 -3.73 6.33
C ALA A 26 -11.21 -2.80 7.45
N GLY A 27 -10.94 -3.38 8.60
CA GLY A 27 -10.66 -2.64 9.83
C GLY A 27 -9.28 -1.98 9.84
N ALA A 28 -8.30 -2.53 9.14
CA ALA A 28 -6.98 -1.92 9.05
C ALA A 28 -7.03 -0.58 8.31
N PHE A 29 -7.68 -0.53 7.15
CA PHE A 29 -7.93 0.72 6.43
C PHE A 29 -8.83 1.68 7.22
N PHE A 30 -9.91 1.13 7.81
CA PHE A 30 -10.88 1.91 8.57
C PHE A 30 -10.24 2.60 9.78
N ALA A 31 -9.33 1.93 10.49
CA ALA A 31 -8.63 2.48 11.65
C ALA A 31 -7.88 3.78 11.32
N VAL A 32 -7.21 3.83 10.16
CA VAL A 32 -6.53 5.05 9.70
C VAL A 32 -7.53 6.12 9.28
N GLY A 33 -8.47 5.78 8.40
CA GLY A 33 -9.39 6.75 7.80
C GLY A 33 -10.37 7.37 8.79
N GLN A 34 -10.69 6.70 9.90
CA GLN A 34 -11.65 7.23 10.89
C GLN A 34 -11.14 8.44 11.69
N GLY A 35 -9.85 8.74 11.63
CA GLY A 35 -9.25 9.90 12.28
C GLY A 35 -9.55 11.22 11.55
N SER A 36 -9.93 11.18 10.28
CA SER A 36 -10.33 12.31 9.46
C SER A 36 -11.84 12.36 9.22
N ASP A 37 -12.31 13.28 8.36
CA ASP A 37 -13.71 13.27 7.93
C ASP A 37 -14.03 11.95 7.21
N PRO A 38 -15.16 11.29 7.50
CA PRO A 38 -15.54 10.04 6.85
C PRO A 38 -15.62 10.08 5.30
N GLN A 39 -15.70 11.26 4.72
CA GLN A 39 -15.70 11.45 3.27
C GLN A 39 -14.30 11.58 2.65
N ASP A 40 -13.27 11.73 3.48
CA ASP A 40 -11.88 11.94 3.04
C ASP A 40 -11.14 10.64 2.73
N ALA A 41 -11.75 9.48 2.96
CA ALA A 41 -11.10 8.19 2.78
C ALA A 41 -11.94 7.21 1.97
N ALA A 42 -11.28 6.50 1.07
CA ALA A 42 -11.87 5.43 0.27
C ALA A 42 -10.78 4.54 -0.35
N ILE A 43 -11.10 3.28 -0.58
CA ILE A 43 -10.35 2.46 -1.54
C ILE A 43 -11.03 2.62 -2.90
N VAL A 44 -10.27 3.04 -3.92
CA VAL A 44 -10.77 3.23 -5.28
C VAL A 44 -10.15 2.19 -6.21
N ASN A 45 -10.98 1.42 -6.89
CA ASN A 45 -10.53 0.49 -7.91
C ASN A 45 -10.86 1.02 -9.31
N LEU A 46 -9.86 1.09 -10.16
CA LEU A 46 -9.95 1.48 -11.56
C LEU A 46 -9.50 0.31 -12.45
N ARG A 47 -10.28 -0.03 -13.46
CA ARG A 47 -9.97 -1.16 -14.33
C ARG A 47 -9.86 -0.77 -15.79
N TYR A 48 -8.73 -1.11 -16.38
CA TYR A 48 -8.49 -1.10 -17.81
C TYR A 48 -8.57 -2.54 -18.34
N GLU A 49 -9.53 -2.81 -19.21
CA GLU A 49 -9.86 -4.17 -19.69
C GLU A 49 -9.93 -4.20 -21.22
N PRO A 50 -8.78 -4.16 -21.95
CA PRO A 50 -8.78 -4.24 -23.38
C PRO A 50 -9.18 -5.64 -23.87
N LYS A 51 -9.90 -5.73 -24.99
CA LYS A 51 -10.45 -7.00 -25.54
C LYS A 51 -9.38 -8.08 -25.78
N ARG A 52 -8.12 -7.68 -26.04
CA ARG A 52 -6.99 -8.59 -26.34
C ARG A 52 -6.20 -9.00 -25.10
N ALA A 53 -6.58 -8.56 -23.90
CA ALA A 53 -5.85 -8.86 -22.69
C ALA A 53 -5.96 -10.36 -22.34
N LYS A 54 -4.80 -11.02 -22.22
CA LYS A 54 -4.69 -12.43 -21.80
C LYS A 54 -4.32 -12.59 -20.32
N GLN A 55 -3.82 -11.53 -19.70
CA GLN A 55 -3.31 -11.54 -18.33
C GLN A 55 -3.82 -10.32 -17.58
N SER A 56 -3.90 -10.44 -16.26
CA SER A 56 -4.24 -9.33 -15.37
C SER A 56 -3.13 -9.09 -14.36
N ILE A 57 -2.79 -7.82 -14.15
CA ILE A 57 -1.90 -7.37 -13.08
C ILE A 57 -2.69 -6.41 -12.19
N ALA A 58 -2.55 -6.57 -10.89
CA ALA A 58 -3.03 -5.58 -9.95
C ALA A 58 -1.91 -4.60 -9.61
N LEU A 59 -2.23 -3.31 -9.66
CA LEU A 59 -1.36 -2.22 -9.22
C LEU A 59 -1.99 -1.58 -8.00
N ILE A 60 -1.22 -1.40 -6.93
CA ILE A 60 -1.73 -0.83 -5.68
C ILE A 60 -0.88 0.39 -5.32
N GLY A 61 -1.51 1.47 -4.89
CA GLY A 61 -0.81 2.68 -4.48
C GLY A 61 -1.21 3.17 -3.10
N LYS A 62 -0.23 3.40 -2.23
CA LYS A 62 -0.43 4.17 -1.00
C LYS A 62 -0.88 5.57 -1.38
N GLY A 63 -1.95 6.05 -0.77
CA GLY A 63 -2.58 7.32 -1.09
C GLY A 63 -2.89 8.15 0.14
N ILE A 64 -1.94 8.27 1.08
CA ILE A 64 -2.10 9.12 2.26
C ILE A 64 -1.92 10.57 1.85
N CYS A 65 -3.04 11.29 1.69
CA CYS A 65 -3.06 12.65 1.17
C CYS A 65 -2.39 13.67 2.09
N PHE A 66 -2.35 13.40 3.37
CA PHE A 66 -1.53 14.07 4.37
C PHE A 66 -1.28 13.13 5.55
N ASP A 67 -0.04 13.07 6.02
CA ASP A 67 0.36 12.22 7.15
C ASP A 67 0.88 13.08 8.31
N THR A 68 0.06 13.18 9.37
CA THR A 68 0.48 13.86 10.60
C THR A 68 1.26 12.96 11.55
N GLY A 69 1.28 11.63 11.28
CA GLY A 69 1.73 10.60 12.21
C GLY A 69 0.61 10.08 13.12
N GLY A 70 -0.56 10.71 13.11
CA GLY A 70 -1.64 10.39 14.03
C GLY A 70 -1.29 10.79 15.48
N HIS A 71 -1.70 9.99 16.47
CA HIS A 71 -1.37 10.25 17.88
C HIS A 71 0.14 10.21 18.16
N ASN A 72 0.92 9.44 17.42
CA ASN A 72 2.38 9.52 17.42
C ASN A 72 2.82 10.62 16.45
N LEU A 73 2.52 11.86 16.82
CA LEU A 73 2.65 13.06 16.00
C LEU A 73 4.08 13.27 15.50
N LYS A 74 4.22 13.45 14.19
CA LYS A 74 5.51 13.79 13.58
C LYS A 74 6.02 15.14 14.09
N PRO A 75 7.30 15.25 14.47
CA PRO A 75 7.96 16.54 14.60
C PRO A 75 7.85 17.37 13.31
N ALA A 76 7.76 18.70 13.42
CA ALA A 76 7.56 19.60 12.28
C ALA A 76 8.52 19.35 11.11
N LYS A 77 9.79 19.01 11.40
CA LYS A 77 10.80 18.66 10.39
C LYS A 77 10.38 17.48 9.51
N TYR A 78 9.74 16.46 10.08
CA TYR A 78 9.32 15.25 9.36
C TYR A 78 7.88 15.33 8.85
N MET A 79 7.09 16.28 9.35
CA MET A 79 5.74 16.54 8.84
C MET A 79 5.78 17.41 7.59
N ASN A 80 6.82 18.22 7.42
CA ASN A 80 7.00 19.04 6.22
C ASN A 80 7.13 18.14 4.98
N GLY A 81 6.31 18.38 3.96
CA GLY A 81 6.27 17.55 2.75
C GLY A 81 5.29 16.37 2.79
N MET A 82 4.62 16.09 3.93
CA MET A 82 3.74 14.92 4.06
C MET A 82 2.46 14.95 3.20
N HIS A 83 2.21 16.01 2.44
CA HIS A 83 1.23 16.02 1.34
C HIS A 83 1.66 15.18 0.12
N GLU A 84 2.92 14.76 0.07
CA GLU A 84 3.48 13.89 -0.98
C GLU A 84 3.33 12.39 -0.66
N ASP A 85 2.83 12.04 0.53
CA ASP A 85 2.71 10.66 1.00
C ASP A 85 1.62 9.84 0.26
N MET A 86 1.07 10.43 -0.78
CA MET A 86 0.15 9.83 -1.74
C MET A 86 0.82 9.47 -3.08
N ASN A 87 2.13 9.59 -3.19
CA ASN A 87 2.86 9.37 -4.44
C ASN A 87 2.67 7.96 -5.01
N GLY A 88 2.57 6.93 -4.16
CA GLY A 88 2.26 5.57 -4.63
C GLY A 88 0.99 5.52 -5.47
N SER A 89 -0.10 6.15 -5.02
CA SER A 89 -1.35 6.25 -5.78
C SER A 89 -1.21 7.08 -7.07
N ALA A 90 -0.40 8.14 -7.04
CA ALA A 90 -0.15 8.94 -8.22
C ALA A 90 0.62 8.15 -9.30
N VAL A 91 1.64 7.40 -8.91
CA VAL A 91 2.43 6.52 -9.79
C VAL A 91 1.53 5.46 -10.45
N VAL A 92 0.73 4.74 -9.67
CA VAL A 92 -0.19 3.72 -10.17
C VAL A 92 -1.20 4.30 -11.16
N LEU A 93 -1.74 5.49 -10.86
CA LEU A 93 -2.65 6.17 -11.79
C LEU A 93 -1.95 6.59 -13.08
N GLY A 94 -0.69 7.03 -12.99
CA GLY A 94 0.15 7.36 -14.13
C GLY A 94 0.44 6.15 -15.01
N ILE A 95 0.79 5.00 -14.42
CA ILE A 95 1.01 3.73 -15.11
C ILE A 95 -0.28 3.29 -15.85
N LEU A 96 -1.43 3.36 -15.17
CA LEU A 96 -2.72 3.02 -15.77
C LEU A 96 -3.02 3.90 -16.99
N GLN A 97 -2.73 5.20 -16.90
CA GLN A 97 -2.94 6.13 -18.00
C GLN A 97 -1.99 5.86 -19.16
N ALA A 98 -0.71 5.66 -18.88
CA ALA A 98 0.30 5.33 -19.89
C ALA A 98 -0.03 4.03 -20.64
N ALA A 99 -0.38 2.97 -19.90
CA ALA A 99 -0.79 1.68 -20.49
C ALA A 99 -2.05 1.80 -21.36
N THR A 100 -3.01 2.64 -20.94
CA THR A 100 -4.22 2.90 -21.73
C THR A 100 -3.90 3.64 -23.03
N LEU A 101 -3.08 4.67 -22.99
CA LEU A 101 -2.66 5.44 -24.15
C LEU A 101 -1.84 4.60 -25.13
N ALA A 102 -0.98 3.74 -24.61
CA ALA A 102 -0.18 2.79 -25.40
C ALA A 102 -1.00 1.58 -25.91
N ASN A 103 -2.27 1.46 -25.55
CA ASN A 103 -3.13 0.31 -25.89
C ASN A 103 -2.50 -1.05 -25.54
N LEU A 104 -1.84 -1.15 -24.38
CA LEU A 104 -1.18 -2.38 -23.97
C LEU A 104 -2.21 -3.53 -23.84
N PRO A 105 -1.91 -4.75 -24.34
CA PRO A 105 -2.83 -5.88 -24.32
C PRO A 105 -2.81 -6.61 -22.98
N ILE A 106 -2.89 -5.85 -21.88
CA ILE A 106 -2.89 -6.34 -20.51
C ILE A 106 -4.07 -5.73 -19.74
N LYS A 107 -4.72 -6.53 -18.91
CA LYS A 107 -5.71 -6.02 -17.96
C LYS A 107 -5.00 -5.45 -16.74
N LEU A 108 -5.32 -4.21 -16.40
CA LEU A 108 -4.84 -3.56 -15.19
C LEU A 108 -5.99 -3.30 -14.21
N ASP A 109 -5.78 -3.77 -13.00
CA ASP A 109 -6.66 -3.54 -11.85
C ASP A 109 -5.91 -2.60 -10.90
N CYS A 110 -6.20 -1.32 -10.94
CA CYS A 110 -5.52 -0.30 -10.12
C CYS A 110 -6.32 -0.01 -8.86
N TRP A 111 -5.65 -0.10 -7.72
CA TRP A 111 -6.21 0.11 -6.41
C TRP A 111 -5.51 1.29 -5.74
N LEU A 112 -6.27 2.29 -5.36
CA LEU A 112 -5.76 3.50 -4.71
C LEU A 112 -6.29 3.51 -3.29
N ALA A 113 -5.39 3.36 -2.31
CA ALA A 113 -5.70 3.38 -0.88
C ALA A 113 -5.66 4.82 -0.36
N ILE A 114 -6.73 5.57 -0.56
CA ILE A 114 -6.79 7.01 -0.29
C ILE A 114 -7.31 7.27 1.11
N ALA A 115 -6.50 7.93 1.94
CA ALA A 115 -6.87 8.34 3.29
C ALA A 115 -6.05 9.56 3.73
N GLN A 116 -6.34 10.08 4.91
CA GLN A 116 -5.47 10.98 5.65
C GLN A 116 -5.17 10.36 7.01
N ASN A 117 -3.95 10.51 7.50
CA ASN A 117 -3.59 10.11 8.86
C ASN A 117 -3.67 11.33 9.76
N HIS A 118 -4.77 11.46 10.49
CA HIS A 118 -5.07 12.62 11.31
C HIS A 118 -5.13 12.31 12.79
N ILE A 119 -4.91 13.35 13.60
CA ILE A 119 -5.23 13.37 15.02
C ILE A 119 -6.70 13.72 15.16
N GLY A 120 -7.40 13.01 16.04
CA GLY A 120 -8.79 13.31 16.33
C GLY A 120 -9.38 12.38 17.36
N PRO A 121 -10.57 12.68 17.87
CA PRO A 121 -11.20 11.89 18.94
C PRO A 121 -11.55 10.45 18.51
N LYS A 122 -11.59 10.20 17.19
CA LYS A 122 -11.84 8.87 16.63
C LYS A 122 -10.60 8.22 16.04
N ALA A 123 -9.45 8.93 15.99
CA ALA A 123 -8.22 8.37 15.46
C ALA A 123 -7.78 7.15 16.29
N TYR A 124 -7.30 6.13 15.58
CA TYR A 124 -6.72 4.97 16.23
C TYR A 124 -5.45 5.35 17.00
N LYS A 125 -5.07 4.55 17.96
CA LYS A 125 -3.98 4.87 18.88
C LYS A 125 -3.14 3.64 19.20
N GLN A 126 -1.98 3.89 19.73
CA GLN A 126 -1.08 2.88 20.26
C GLN A 126 -1.82 1.97 21.26
N ASN A 127 -1.54 0.68 21.22
CA ASN A 127 -2.17 -0.40 21.98
C ASN A 127 -3.63 -0.76 21.57
N ASP A 128 -4.17 -0.13 20.53
CA ASP A 128 -5.40 -0.65 19.92
C ASP A 128 -5.11 -2.00 19.26
N VAL A 129 -6.10 -2.89 19.22
CA VAL A 129 -6.09 -4.11 18.41
C VAL A 129 -7.14 -3.96 17.33
N VAL A 130 -6.70 -4.11 16.08
CA VAL A 130 -7.54 -3.91 14.89
C VAL A 130 -7.66 -5.22 14.14
N GLN A 131 -8.86 -5.57 13.67
CA GLN A 131 -9.07 -6.72 12.79
C GLN A 131 -9.08 -6.29 11.34
N ALA A 132 -8.18 -6.84 10.54
CA ALA A 132 -8.11 -6.62 9.09
C ALA A 132 -9.15 -7.44 8.31
N LEU A 133 -9.33 -7.13 7.02
CA LEU A 133 -10.31 -7.74 6.13
C LEU A 133 -10.14 -9.27 6.00
N ASN A 134 -8.92 -9.78 6.07
CA ASN A 134 -8.65 -11.23 6.03
C ASN A 134 -8.86 -11.93 7.38
N GLY A 135 -9.31 -11.21 8.39
CA GLY A 135 -9.59 -11.73 9.73
C GLY A 135 -8.44 -11.66 10.72
N MET A 136 -7.20 -11.37 10.28
CA MET A 136 -6.06 -11.23 11.18
C MET A 136 -6.23 -10.03 12.10
N THR A 137 -5.80 -10.20 13.34
CA THR A 137 -5.73 -9.13 14.33
C THR A 137 -4.34 -8.49 14.34
N ILE A 138 -4.31 -7.15 14.43
CA ILE A 138 -3.10 -6.34 14.36
C ILE A 138 -2.98 -5.52 15.64
N GLU A 139 -1.87 -5.66 16.34
CA GLU A 139 -1.50 -4.77 17.45
C GLU A 139 -0.93 -3.47 16.90
N ILE A 140 -1.54 -2.36 17.25
CA ILE A 140 -1.06 -1.02 16.87
C ILE A 140 0.06 -0.60 17.79
N VAL A 141 1.26 -0.53 17.26
CA VAL A 141 2.47 -0.14 17.98
C VAL A 141 2.80 1.34 17.78
N HIS A 142 2.55 1.87 16.57
CA HIS A 142 2.86 3.26 16.26
C HIS A 142 1.91 3.79 15.17
N THR A 143 1.21 4.86 15.44
CA THR A 143 0.20 5.39 14.50
C THR A 143 0.79 6.03 13.23
N ASP A 144 2.10 6.30 13.20
CA ASP A 144 2.83 6.76 12.01
C ASP A 144 3.26 5.61 11.07
N ALA A 145 2.84 4.38 11.36
CA ALA A 145 2.94 3.23 10.47
C ALA A 145 1.59 2.95 9.78
N GLU A 146 0.85 3.98 9.42
CA GLU A 146 -0.49 3.97 8.81
C GLU A 146 -0.50 3.42 7.39
N GLY A 147 0.59 3.67 6.64
CA GLY A 147 0.69 3.29 5.24
C GLY A 147 0.52 1.78 5.03
N ARG A 148 1.15 0.97 5.87
CA ARG A 148 1.00 -0.48 5.83
C ARG A 148 -0.40 -0.94 6.25
N MET A 149 -1.10 -0.18 7.07
CA MET A 149 -2.48 -0.48 7.48
C MET A 149 -3.46 -0.29 6.31
N VAL A 150 -3.36 0.82 5.58
CA VAL A 150 -4.22 1.06 4.41
C VAL A 150 -3.89 0.12 3.25
N LEU A 151 -2.63 -0.32 3.13
CA LEU A 151 -2.21 -1.29 2.11
C LEU A 151 -2.67 -2.71 2.46
N ALA A 152 -2.72 -3.12 3.73
CA ALA A 152 -3.10 -4.46 4.16
C ALA A 152 -4.47 -4.89 3.61
N ASP A 153 -5.52 -4.14 3.88
CA ASP A 153 -6.86 -4.44 3.37
C ASP A 153 -6.94 -4.31 1.84
N THR A 154 -6.21 -3.35 1.27
CA THR A 154 -6.17 -3.16 -0.19
C THR A 154 -5.50 -4.34 -0.90
N LEU A 155 -4.41 -4.88 -0.35
CA LEU A 155 -3.74 -6.10 -0.81
C LEU A 155 -4.65 -7.32 -0.74
N THR A 156 -5.38 -7.48 0.38
CA THR A 156 -6.37 -8.54 0.53
C THR A 156 -7.46 -8.44 -0.55
N MET A 157 -8.01 -7.24 -0.78
CA MET A 157 -9.03 -7.04 -1.83
C MET A 157 -8.50 -7.33 -3.23
N ALA A 158 -7.29 -6.94 -3.53
CA ALA A 158 -6.67 -7.15 -4.85
C ALA A 158 -6.30 -8.62 -5.07
N SER A 159 -5.69 -9.28 -4.09
CA SER A 159 -5.19 -10.65 -4.20
C SER A 159 -6.31 -11.69 -4.27
N THR A 160 -7.49 -11.44 -3.66
CA THR A 160 -8.67 -12.31 -3.80
C THR A 160 -9.17 -12.43 -5.23
N LYS A 161 -8.85 -11.47 -6.11
CA LYS A 161 -9.16 -11.54 -7.56
C LYS A 161 -8.17 -12.40 -8.36
N LYS A 162 -7.15 -12.95 -7.71
CA LYS A 162 -6.14 -13.83 -8.29
C LYS A 162 -5.50 -13.25 -9.56
N PRO A 163 -4.96 -12.03 -9.54
CA PRO A 163 -4.20 -11.51 -10.67
C PRO A 163 -2.94 -12.35 -10.87
N LYS A 164 -2.30 -12.25 -12.03
CA LYS A 164 -1.03 -12.95 -12.30
C LYS A 164 0.11 -12.44 -11.41
N ALA A 165 0.08 -11.16 -11.07
CA ALA A 165 0.99 -10.53 -10.12
C ALA A 165 0.33 -9.29 -9.51
N ILE A 166 0.83 -8.88 -8.36
CA ILE A 166 0.54 -7.61 -7.71
C ILE A 166 1.84 -6.81 -7.64
N ILE A 167 1.77 -5.53 -7.94
CA ILE A 167 2.86 -4.58 -7.72
C ILE A 167 2.29 -3.41 -6.93
N ASP A 168 2.86 -3.11 -5.78
CA ASP A 168 2.45 -1.93 -5.02
C ASP A 168 3.56 -0.89 -4.92
N PHE A 169 3.15 0.35 -4.77
CA PHE A 169 4.00 1.53 -4.68
C PHE A 169 3.63 2.32 -3.43
N ALA A 170 4.63 2.61 -2.61
CA ALA A 170 4.41 3.32 -1.37
C ALA A 170 5.64 4.12 -0.92
N THR A 171 5.41 5.33 -0.45
CA THR A 171 6.33 6.10 0.35
C THR A 171 6.21 5.60 1.79
N LEU A 172 6.84 4.44 2.10
CA LEU A 172 6.44 3.66 3.27
C LEU A 172 7.34 3.82 4.49
N THR A 173 8.66 3.76 4.29
CA THR A 173 9.60 3.73 5.42
C THR A 173 10.80 4.66 5.19
N GLY A 174 11.12 5.47 6.19
CA GLY A 174 12.26 6.38 6.14
C GLY A 174 13.62 5.67 6.04
N CYS A 175 13.70 4.40 6.48
CA CYS A 175 14.93 3.63 6.38
C CYS A 175 15.38 3.38 4.92
N MET A 176 14.47 3.36 3.95
CA MET A 176 14.81 3.30 2.53
C MET A 176 15.59 4.55 2.09
N HIS A 177 15.16 5.74 2.51
CA HIS A 177 15.88 6.98 2.25
C HIS A 177 17.26 6.98 2.93
N VAL A 178 17.34 6.46 4.15
CA VAL A 178 18.64 6.34 4.87
C VAL A 178 19.60 5.38 4.15
N ALA A 179 19.08 4.25 3.63
CA ALA A 179 19.88 3.23 2.97
C ALA A 179 20.33 3.64 1.55
N MET A 180 19.45 4.31 0.77
CA MET A 180 19.63 4.50 -0.67
C MET A 180 19.65 5.97 -1.11
N GLY A 181 19.32 6.91 -0.22
CA GLY A 181 19.07 8.31 -0.59
C GLY A 181 17.88 8.42 -1.55
N ASP A 182 17.90 9.47 -2.40
CA ASP A 182 16.79 9.79 -3.31
C ASP A 182 16.96 9.21 -4.72
N ARG A 183 17.96 8.32 -4.92
CA ARG A 183 18.36 7.90 -6.26
C ARG A 183 17.92 6.50 -6.65
N TYR A 184 17.43 5.72 -5.71
CA TYR A 184 16.99 4.34 -5.93
C TYR A 184 15.64 4.09 -5.30
N SER A 185 14.83 3.28 -5.97
CA SER A 185 13.69 2.61 -5.36
C SER A 185 14.12 1.24 -4.86
N GLY A 186 13.69 0.88 -3.66
CA GLY A 186 13.86 -0.48 -3.14
C GLY A 186 12.70 -1.37 -3.53
N VAL A 187 12.97 -2.64 -3.81
CA VAL A 187 11.93 -3.64 -4.02
C VAL A 187 12.16 -4.86 -3.14
N LEU A 188 11.06 -5.38 -2.62
CA LEU A 188 11.01 -6.64 -1.89
C LEU A 188 9.88 -7.48 -2.49
N SER A 189 10.06 -8.81 -2.54
CA SER A 189 9.10 -9.67 -3.23
C SER A 189 9.01 -11.04 -2.57
N ASN A 190 7.81 -11.62 -2.59
CA ASN A 190 7.61 -13.03 -2.27
C ASN A 190 7.97 -13.97 -3.44
N HIS A 191 8.48 -13.42 -4.55
CA HIS A 191 8.81 -14.17 -5.76
C HIS A 191 10.10 -13.61 -6.40
N SER A 192 11.21 -14.33 -6.24
CA SER A 192 12.55 -13.87 -6.63
C SER A 192 12.67 -13.41 -8.08
N ALA A 193 12.07 -14.15 -9.02
CA ALA A 193 12.11 -13.77 -10.43
C ALA A 193 11.42 -12.42 -10.71
N LEU A 194 10.36 -12.07 -9.95
CA LEU A 194 9.69 -10.79 -10.09
C LEU A 194 10.59 -9.63 -9.61
N GLY A 195 11.31 -9.84 -8.50
CA GLY A 195 12.30 -8.88 -8.02
C GLY A 195 13.44 -8.65 -9.05
N CYS A 196 13.99 -9.73 -9.60
CA CYS A 196 15.02 -9.63 -10.66
C CYS A 196 14.51 -8.90 -11.91
N MET A 197 13.27 -9.15 -12.32
CA MET A 197 12.65 -8.45 -13.46
C MET A 197 12.50 -6.95 -13.20
N ALA A 198 12.14 -6.55 -11.98
CA ALA A 198 12.02 -5.14 -11.62
C ALA A 198 13.38 -4.42 -11.69
N VAL A 199 14.44 -5.03 -11.16
CA VAL A 199 15.81 -4.50 -11.23
C VAL A 199 16.27 -4.36 -12.68
N GLY A 200 16.04 -5.40 -13.50
CA GLY A 200 16.39 -5.36 -14.92
C GLY A 200 15.64 -4.26 -15.67
N ALA A 201 14.32 -4.19 -15.51
CA ALA A 201 13.49 -3.17 -16.15
C ALA A 201 13.92 -1.75 -15.75
N GLY A 202 14.23 -1.53 -14.47
CA GLY A 202 14.73 -0.24 -14.00
C GLY A 202 16.06 0.14 -14.63
N SER A 203 16.97 -0.83 -14.80
CA SER A 203 18.26 -0.63 -15.48
C SER A 203 18.07 -0.22 -16.95
N ASP A 204 17.15 -0.90 -17.66
CA ASP A 204 16.91 -0.69 -19.08
C ASP A 204 16.39 0.72 -19.40
N ILE A 205 15.63 1.32 -18.49
CA ILE A 205 15.02 2.64 -18.68
C ILE A 205 15.68 3.76 -17.88
N GLY A 206 16.74 3.45 -17.10
CA GLY A 206 17.44 4.43 -16.27
C GLY A 206 16.72 4.78 -14.95
N GLU A 207 15.67 4.07 -14.57
CA GLU A 207 14.96 4.19 -13.30
C GLU A 207 15.52 3.17 -12.32
N ARG A 208 16.39 3.62 -11.42
CA ARG A 208 17.23 2.74 -10.61
C ARG A 208 16.41 1.99 -9.55
N VAL A 209 16.53 0.67 -9.56
CA VAL A 209 15.86 -0.23 -8.62
C VAL A 209 16.87 -1.18 -8.00
N THR A 210 16.73 -1.48 -6.72
CA THR A 210 17.52 -2.50 -6.01
C THR A 210 16.62 -3.42 -5.21
N ALA A 211 16.97 -4.71 -5.16
CA ALA A 211 16.25 -5.70 -4.37
C ALA A 211 16.84 -5.84 -2.97
N PHE A 212 15.97 -5.92 -1.97
CA PHE A 212 16.33 -6.19 -0.58
C PHE A 212 15.90 -7.60 -0.17
N PRO A 213 16.57 -8.22 0.82
CA PRO A 213 16.13 -9.48 1.40
C PRO A 213 14.80 -9.32 2.15
N SER A 214 14.06 -10.40 2.29
CA SER A 214 12.81 -10.44 3.07
C SER A 214 12.63 -11.83 3.67
N ASP A 215 13.63 -12.28 4.44
CA ASP A 215 13.66 -13.62 5.03
C ASP A 215 12.67 -13.74 6.20
N GLU A 216 12.24 -14.97 6.50
CA GLU A 216 11.14 -15.21 7.44
C GLU A 216 11.51 -14.93 8.90
N ASP A 217 12.79 -15.00 9.25
CA ASP A 217 13.28 -14.74 10.60
C ASP A 217 13.03 -13.30 11.08
N TYR A 218 12.92 -12.34 10.17
CA TYR A 218 12.52 -10.97 10.51
C TYR A 218 11.09 -10.86 11.09
N GLU A 219 10.27 -11.90 10.97
CA GLU A 219 8.93 -11.91 11.58
C GLU A 219 8.96 -12.09 13.11
N GLU A 220 10.07 -12.53 13.67
CA GLU A 220 10.23 -12.64 15.12
C GLU A 220 9.98 -11.29 15.82
N ASP A 221 10.43 -10.19 15.21
CA ASP A 221 10.27 -8.84 15.75
C ASP A 221 8.81 -8.36 15.72
N LEU A 222 7.99 -8.97 14.85
CA LEU A 222 6.57 -8.63 14.69
C LEU A 222 5.62 -9.52 15.49
N LYS A 223 6.14 -10.43 16.32
CA LYS A 223 5.30 -11.27 17.20
C LYS A 223 4.59 -10.42 18.25
N SER A 224 3.27 -10.58 18.33
CA SER A 224 2.43 -9.95 19.35
C SER A 224 2.05 -10.97 20.45
N GLN A 225 1.78 -10.47 21.65
CA GLN A 225 1.22 -11.27 22.75
C GLN A 225 -0.32 -11.14 22.84
N ILE A 226 -0.91 -10.17 22.11
CA ILE A 226 -2.33 -9.81 22.22
C ILE A 226 -3.07 -9.84 20.87
N ALA A 227 -2.33 -10.05 19.75
CA ALA A 227 -2.85 -10.11 18.41
C ALA A 227 -2.06 -11.13 17.57
N ASP A 228 -2.45 -11.35 16.31
CA ASP A 228 -1.74 -12.24 15.42
C ASP A 228 -0.40 -11.67 14.96
N ILE A 229 -0.29 -10.34 14.86
CA ILE A 229 0.92 -9.63 14.43
C ILE A 229 0.97 -8.21 14.99
N LYS A 230 2.19 -7.71 15.27
CA LYS A 230 2.44 -6.29 15.48
C LYS A 230 2.48 -5.55 14.15
N GLN A 231 1.96 -4.34 14.14
CA GLN A 231 2.02 -3.46 12.97
C GLN A 231 3.47 -3.09 12.60
N CYS A 232 4.31 -2.78 13.59
CA CYS A 232 5.71 -2.41 13.47
C CYS A 232 6.45 -2.63 14.77
N THR A 233 7.71 -2.23 14.86
CA THR A 233 8.49 -2.16 16.10
C THR A 233 8.62 -0.71 16.57
N LEU A 234 8.83 -0.47 17.87
CA LEU A 234 9.14 0.87 18.41
C LEU A 234 10.62 1.22 18.25
N GLU A 235 11.46 0.21 18.31
CA GLU A 235 12.89 0.36 18.15
C GLU A 235 13.20 0.45 16.65
N GLY A 236 14.06 1.39 16.29
CA GLY A 236 14.51 1.52 14.91
C GLY A 236 15.20 0.23 14.42
N GLY A 237 15.07 -0.05 13.14
CA GLY A 237 15.59 -1.29 12.58
C GLY A 237 15.37 -1.37 11.07
N PRO A 238 15.30 -2.56 10.50
CA PRO A 238 15.09 -2.76 9.07
C PRO A 238 13.60 -2.62 8.71
N ASP A 239 13.00 -1.44 8.99
CA ASP A 239 11.56 -1.19 8.86
C ASP A 239 10.99 -1.51 7.48
N HIS A 240 11.79 -1.39 6.42
CA HIS A 240 11.38 -1.76 5.06
C HIS A 240 11.17 -3.27 4.94
N ILE A 241 11.98 -4.08 5.63
CA ILE A 241 11.80 -5.54 5.68
C ILE A 241 10.61 -5.89 6.56
N HIS A 242 10.53 -5.31 7.77
CA HIS A 242 9.39 -5.51 8.67
C HIS A 242 8.06 -5.12 8.01
N ALA A 243 8.01 -3.98 7.30
CA ALA A 243 6.82 -3.57 6.57
C ALA A 243 6.44 -4.59 5.49
N THR A 244 7.40 -5.12 4.76
CA THR A 244 7.15 -6.12 3.73
C THR A 244 6.70 -7.45 4.34
N ARG A 245 7.32 -7.89 5.44
CA ARG A 245 6.88 -9.10 6.14
C ARG A 245 5.47 -8.96 6.68
N PHE A 246 5.15 -7.80 7.27
CA PHE A 246 3.78 -7.46 7.68
C PHE A 246 2.81 -7.53 6.49
N LEU A 247 3.09 -6.81 5.40
CA LEU A 247 2.22 -6.74 4.22
C LEU A 247 2.04 -8.09 3.54
N GLY A 248 3.05 -8.94 3.53
CA GLY A 248 3.01 -10.28 2.97
C GLY A 248 1.90 -11.16 3.58
N ARG A 249 1.51 -10.90 4.83
CA ARG A 249 0.40 -11.60 5.51
C ARG A 249 -0.99 -11.27 4.94
N PHE A 250 -1.10 -10.22 4.12
CA PHE A 250 -2.34 -9.76 3.48
C PHE A 250 -2.39 -10.06 1.99
N VAL A 251 -1.37 -10.74 1.46
CA VAL A 251 -1.35 -11.22 0.07
C VAL A 251 -1.93 -12.62 0.02
N GLU A 252 -3.21 -12.71 -0.32
CA GLU A 252 -3.95 -13.96 -0.39
C GLU A 252 -3.60 -14.79 -1.63
N ASN A 253 -3.95 -16.09 -1.59
CA ASN A 253 -3.82 -17.00 -2.73
C ASN A 253 -2.39 -17.18 -3.27
N LYS A 254 -1.36 -16.86 -2.49
CA LYS A 254 0.06 -16.96 -2.92
C LYS A 254 0.34 -16.23 -4.23
N VAL A 255 -0.35 -15.13 -4.49
CA VAL A 255 -0.15 -14.32 -5.69
C VAL A 255 1.29 -13.78 -5.69
N PRO A 256 2.04 -13.87 -6.79
CA PRO A 256 3.33 -13.19 -6.92
C PRO A 256 3.17 -11.70 -6.66
N TRP A 257 3.96 -11.19 -5.71
CA TRP A 257 3.84 -9.81 -5.24
C TRP A 257 5.20 -9.13 -5.17
N LEU A 258 5.23 -7.88 -5.59
CA LEU A 258 6.35 -6.96 -5.54
C LEU A 258 5.92 -5.70 -4.80
N HIS A 259 6.61 -5.41 -3.71
CA HIS A 259 6.48 -4.17 -2.94
C HIS A 259 7.59 -3.21 -3.35
#